data_8c2223004674f845833fc636dbb8b73a
#
_entry.id   8c2223004674f845833fc636dbb8b73a
#
_cell.length_a   1.000
_cell.length_b   1.000
_cell.length_c   1.000
_cell.angle_alpha   90.00
_cell.angle_beta   90.00
_cell.angle_gamma   90.00
#
_symmetry.space_group_name_H-M   'P 1'
#
loop_
_entity.id
_entity.type
_entity.pdbx_description
1 polymer ?
#
loop_
_entity_poly.entity_id
_entity_poly.type
_entity_poly.pdbx_seq_one_letter_code
_entity_poly.pdbx_strand_id
1 'polypeptide(L)'
;MTRHALAPIILLLLAGCEKPANTPNSSAPASQPAPTQTPPPSQPAAPAADQPASGAMPYGLPEPKPKSPGSVRLVTYNVENLFDDHDDPALTGSVEDKDETKPAEHRAAAARAIKALNADVVALQEVESQRALSWWLAEQGLDKEFPFVVSLDAGDGRGIEQSVISRFPLSSPTQWIKMPLEGEHPKDLGTRPNPDFGKPLTLHRSPLAVDVTIPKGDGRPDDYTLTLFVLHNKAGRDSAYWREFEAHKHTQLIASLEKDRPGRNIAVLGDFNARPDEASFMIYLDESSPARLHDVFQGIRRNDPLYQTHVSNRIIDHILVNTALRHEIITDSRFVLGMPLPPRNAPFDGPKPPGYASDHLPVVVDLIPKDVDPAAGR
;
A
#
# COMPACT_ATOMS: atom_id res chain seq x y z
N MET A 1 6.86 31.01 -53.22
CA MET A 1 6.54 30.16 -54.36
C MET A 1 5.81 28.96 -53.87
N THR A 2 4.57 28.94 -54.18
CA THR A 2 3.46 28.03 -54.05
C THR A 2 3.75 26.58 -54.48
N ARG A 3 3.25 25.58 -53.76
CA ARG A 3 2.46 24.48 -54.34
C ARG A 3 1.76 23.65 -53.24
N HIS A 4 0.41 23.75 -53.33
CA HIS A 4 -0.52 22.83 -52.68
C HIS A 4 -0.54 21.48 -53.39
N ALA A 5 -0.80 20.39 -52.66
CA ALA A 5 -1.36 19.17 -53.26
C ALA A 5 -2.42 18.59 -52.32
N LEU A 6 -3.60 18.43 -52.91
CA LEU A 6 -4.83 17.89 -52.31
C LEU A 6 -4.80 16.37 -52.18
N ALA A 7 -5.57 15.89 -51.20
CA ALA A 7 -5.97 14.49 -51.01
C ALA A 7 -7.01 14.01 -52.01
N PRO A 8 -7.24 12.71 -52.16
CA PRO A 8 -8.57 12.24 -52.55
C PRO A 8 -9.24 11.42 -51.42
N ILE A 9 -10.49 11.76 -51.22
CA ILE A 9 -11.53 11.06 -50.48
C ILE A 9 -11.92 9.81 -51.27
N ILE A 10 -11.93 8.64 -50.63
CA ILE A 10 -12.60 7.45 -51.17
C ILE A 10 -13.78 7.10 -50.29
N LEU A 11 -14.93 7.24 -50.91
CA LEU A 11 -16.27 6.85 -50.46
C LEU A 11 -16.46 5.36 -50.81
N LEU A 12 -16.81 4.50 -49.87
CA LEU A 12 -17.23 3.14 -50.18
C LEU A 12 -18.61 2.85 -49.60
N LEU A 13 -19.45 2.36 -50.50
CA LEU A 13 -20.86 2.10 -50.37
C LEU A 13 -21.21 0.92 -49.47
N LEU A 14 -22.34 1.06 -48.80
CA LEU A 14 -23.12 0.02 -48.14
C LEU A 14 -23.70 -0.98 -49.15
N ALA A 15 -23.56 -2.27 -48.88
CA ALA A 15 -24.38 -3.32 -49.44
C ALA A 15 -24.96 -4.15 -48.32
N GLY A 16 -26.27 -4.13 -48.21
CA GLY A 16 -27.03 -4.95 -47.29
C GLY A 16 -27.14 -6.41 -47.82
N CYS A 17 -27.31 -7.34 -46.89
CA CYS A 17 -27.80 -8.67 -47.20
C CYS A 17 -28.85 -9.09 -46.16
N GLU A 18 -29.98 -9.49 -46.73
CA GLU A 18 -31.23 -9.89 -46.12
C GLU A 18 -31.13 -11.26 -45.40
N LYS A 19 -32.00 -11.43 -44.41
CA LYS A 19 -32.32 -12.72 -43.78
C LYS A 19 -33.24 -13.56 -44.64
N PRO A 20 -33.14 -14.87 -44.66
CA PRO A 20 -34.27 -15.74 -45.05
C PRO A 20 -35.04 -16.26 -43.84
N ALA A 21 -36.35 -16.38 -44.08
CA ALA A 21 -37.40 -16.75 -43.14
C ALA A 21 -37.46 -18.27 -42.87
N ASN A 22 -38.03 -18.60 -41.71
CA ASN A 22 -38.46 -19.91 -41.23
C ASN A 22 -39.54 -20.59 -42.11
N THR A 23 -39.49 -21.89 -42.22
CA THR A 23 -40.67 -22.74 -42.25
C THR A 23 -40.44 -24.07 -41.52
N PRO A 24 -41.50 -24.67 -40.90
CA PRO A 24 -41.37 -25.79 -39.96
C PRO A 24 -41.77 -27.13 -40.61
N ASN A 25 -41.30 -28.17 -40.07
CA ASN A 25 -41.99 -29.45 -39.78
C ASN A 25 -41.09 -30.66 -39.92
N SER A 26 -40.88 -31.39 -38.85
CA SER A 26 -40.96 -32.86 -38.93
C SER A 26 -40.95 -33.45 -37.53
N SER A 27 -41.99 -34.19 -37.22
CA SER A 27 -42.25 -35.00 -36.03
C SER A 27 -41.24 -36.15 -35.89
N ALA A 28 -40.63 -36.27 -34.71
CA ALA A 28 -39.84 -37.44 -34.29
C ALA A 28 -40.55 -38.17 -33.11
N PRO A 29 -40.40 -39.50 -32.99
CA PRO A 29 -41.18 -40.34 -32.08
C PRO A 29 -40.68 -40.26 -30.64
N ALA A 30 -41.61 -40.54 -29.72
CA ALA A 30 -41.40 -40.56 -28.28
C ALA A 30 -40.36 -41.58 -27.84
N SER A 31 -39.33 -41.11 -27.13
CA SER A 31 -38.36 -41.96 -26.43
C SER A 31 -38.86 -42.33 -25.02
N GLN A 32 -38.64 -43.55 -24.65
CA GLN A 32 -38.94 -44.13 -23.36
C GLN A 32 -38.12 -43.48 -22.24
N PRO A 33 -38.63 -43.37 -20.99
CA PRO A 33 -37.87 -42.85 -19.86
C PRO A 33 -36.74 -43.79 -19.45
N ALA A 34 -35.55 -43.22 -19.29
CA ALA A 34 -34.38 -43.91 -18.76
C ALA A 34 -34.53 -44.19 -17.25
N PRO A 35 -33.92 -45.28 -16.73
CA PRO A 35 -34.03 -45.63 -15.33
C PRO A 35 -33.37 -44.56 -14.44
N THR A 36 -34.11 -44.16 -13.40
CA THR A 36 -33.66 -43.20 -12.35
C THR A 36 -32.50 -43.83 -11.58
N GLN A 37 -31.28 -43.31 -11.79
CA GLN A 37 -30.15 -43.63 -10.94
C GLN A 37 -30.26 -42.83 -9.65
N THR A 38 -30.31 -43.51 -8.53
CA THR A 38 -30.20 -42.96 -7.18
C THR A 38 -28.81 -42.33 -7.03
N PRO A 39 -28.69 -41.06 -6.60
CA PRO A 39 -27.38 -40.47 -6.36
C PRO A 39 -26.67 -41.19 -5.20
N PRO A 40 -25.32 -41.36 -5.27
CA PRO A 40 -24.57 -41.96 -4.17
C PRO A 40 -24.73 -41.12 -2.90
N PRO A 41 -24.64 -41.70 -1.71
CA PRO A 41 -24.74 -40.96 -0.45
C PRO A 41 -23.65 -39.90 -0.40
N SER A 42 -24.03 -38.65 -0.14
CA SER A 42 -23.14 -37.54 0.07
C SER A 42 -22.15 -37.85 1.18
N GLN A 43 -20.86 -37.83 0.88
CA GLN A 43 -19.81 -37.84 1.89
C GLN A 43 -20.05 -36.69 2.88
N PRO A 44 -19.86 -36.91 4.19
CA PRO A 44 -19.94 -35.84 5.16
C PRO A 44 -18.91 -34.76 4.78
N ALA A 45 -19.36 -33.52 4.65
CA ALA A 45 -18.52 -32.38 4.43
C ALA A 45 -17.43 -32.34 5.52
N ALA A 46 -16.18 -32.20 5.11
CA ALA A 46 -15.10 -31.92 6.05
C ALA A 46 -15.51 -30.74 6.94
N PRO A 47 -15.18 -30.74 8.25
CA PRO A 47 -15.53 -29.64 9.12
C PRO A 47 -14.97 -28.35 8.52
N ALA A 48 -15.84 -27.37 8.28
CA ALA A 48 -15.44 -26.04 7.86
C ALA A 48 -14.44 -25.54 8.90
N ALA A 49 -13.23 -25.21 8.44
CA ALA A 49 -12.26 -24.54 9.29
C ALA A 49 -12.96 -23.31 9.89
N ASP A 50 -12.89 -23.16 11.22
CA ASP A 50 -13.50 -22.08 11.98
C ASP A 50 -13.18 -20.74 11.31
N GLN A 51 -14.15 -20.17 10.58
CA GLN A 51 -14.04 -18.82 10.06
C GLN A 51 -14.23 -17.88 11.26
N PRO A 52 -13.32 -16.92 11.48
CA PRO A 52 -13.51 -15.96 12.55
C PRO A 52 -14.87 -15.25 12.38
N ALA A 53 -15.56 -15.06 13.49
CA ALA A 53 -16.83 -14.36 13.50
C ALA A 53 -16.66 -12.96 12.90
N SER A 54 -17.70 -12.43 12.22
CA SER A 54 -17.71 -11.06 11.70
C SER A 54 -17.32 -10.08 12.81
N GLY A 55 -16.30 -9.25 12.57
CA GLY A 55 -15.75 -8.33 13.58
C GLY A 55 -14.64 -8.90 14.45
N ALA A 56 -14.17 -10.12 14.16
CA ALA A 56 -12.98 -10.65 14.83
C ALA A 56 -11.72 -9.87 14.42
N MET A 57 -10.77 -9.79 15.33
CA MET A 57 -9.40 -9.32 15.07
C MET A 57 -8.51 -10.55 14.85
N PRO A 58 -8.43 -11.07 13.62
CA PRO A 58 -7.74 -12.33 13.34
C PRO A 58 -6.23 -12.17 13.37
N TYR A 59 -5.72 -10.95 13.25
CA TYR A 59 -4.31 -10.60 13.12
C TYR A 59 -3.93 -9.44 14.03
N GLY A 60 -2.64 -9.34 14.31
CA GLY A 60 -2.08 -8.28 15.15
C GLY A 60 -2.34 -8.47 16.64
N LEU A 61 -1.77 -7.57 17.44
CA LEU A 61 -2.04 -7.51 18.88
C LEU A 61 -3.37 -6.81 19.13
N PRO A 62 -4.20 -7.30 20.06
CA PRO A 62 -5.48 -6.67 20.38
C PRO A 62 -5.32 -5.28 21.04
N GLU A 63 -4.18 -5.05 21.68
CA GLU A 63 -3.84 -3.80 22.36
C GLU A 63 -2.43 -3.35 21.97
N PRO A 64 -2.17 -2.04 21.85
CA PRO A 64 -0.84 -1.53 21.58
C PRO A 64 0.15 -1.88 22.69
N LYS A 65 1.40 -2.17 22.31
CA LYS A 65 2.47 -2.20 23.29
C LYS A 65 2.69 -0.80 23.89
N PRO A 66 3.01 -0.69 25.19
CA PRO A 66 3.44 0.56 25.79
C PRO A 66 4.59 1.17 24.99
N LYS A 67 4.53 2.49 24.77
CA LYS A 67 5.63 3.21 24.12
C LYS A 67 6.85 3.24 25.03
N SER A 68 8.02 2.97 24.46
CA SER A 68 9.27 3.00 25.22
C SER A 68 9.61 4.40 25.70
N PRO A 69 10.04 4.60 26.96
CA PRO A 69 10.40 5.92 27.47
C PRO A 69 11.48 6.61 26.62
N GLY A 70 11.29 7.88 26.30
CA GLY A 70 12.24 8.69 25.51
C GLY A 70 12.35 8.28 24.05
N SER A 71 11.50 7.38 23.56
CA SER A 71 11.48 6.95 22.16
C SER A 71 10.56 7.81 21.29
N VAL A 72 10.78 7.72 20.00
CA VAL A 72 9.86 8.15 18.94
C VAL A 72 9.16 6.92 18.38
N ARG A 73 7.83 6.92 18.36
CA ARG A 73 7.01 5.86 17.78
C ARG A 73 6.70 6.16 16.33
N LEU A 74 7.19 5.31 15.44
CA LEU A 74 6.97 5.34 14.02
C LEU A 74 5.92 4.29 13.62
N VAL A 75 4.97 4.71 12.79
CA VAL A 75 3.86 3.87 12.31
C VAL A 75 3.80 3.97 10.79
N THR A 76 3.53 2.86 10.10
CA THR A 76 3.00 2.88 8.73
C THR A 76 1.62 2.27 8.69
N TYR A 77 0.71 2.88 7.92
CA TYR A 77 -0.66 2.43 7.85
C TYR A 77 -1.30 2.81 6.50
N ASN A 78 -1.60 1.81 5.68
CA ASN A 78 -2.48 1.98 4.53
C ASN A 78 -3.91 2.14 5.05
N VAL A 79 -4.53 3.29 4.81
CA VAL A 79 -5.85 3.65 5.34
C VAL A 79 -6.99 3.33 4.38
N GLU A 80 -6.75 2.60 3.32
CA GLU A 80 -7.74 2.15 2.32
C GLU A 80 -8.63 3.31 1.82
N ASN A 81 -8.19 4.01 0.77
CA ASN A 81 -8.95 5.05 0.08
C ASN A 81 -9.53 6.12 1.03
N LEU A 82 -8.66 6.91 1.66
CA LEU A 82 -9.10 8.06 2.44
C LEU A 82 -9.48 9.21 1.51
N PHE A 83 -10.66 9.12 0.91
CA PHE A 83 -11.29 10.17 0.10
C PHE A 83 -12.17 11.06 0.97
N ASP A 84 -12.23 12.34 0.66
CA ASP A 84 -13.13 13.29 1.33
C ASP A 84 -14.48 13.43 0.56
N ASP A 85 -15.26 14.45 0.90
CA ASP A 85 -16.60 14.69 0.34
C ASP A 85 -16.59 15.75 -0.76
N HIS A 86 -15.44 16.04 -1.33
CA HIS A 86 -15.27 17.08 -2.32
C HIS A 86 -14.49 16.56 -3.52
N ASP A 87 -15.14 16.57 -4.67
CA ASP A 87 -14.48 16.30 -5.95
C ASP A 87 -13.42 17.36 -6.26
N ASP A 88 -12.19 16.94 -6.51
CA ASP A 88 -11.11 17.79 -6.99
C ASP A 88 -10.90 17.57 -8.48
N PRO A 89 -11.41 18.50 -9.35
CA PRO A 89 -11.32 18.34 -10.79
C PRO A 89 -9.88 18.39 -11.34
N ALA A 90 -8.88 18.72 -10.53
CA ALA A 90 -7.48 18.66 -10.90
C ALA A 90 -6.92 17.23 -10.80
N LEU A 91 -7.54 16.40 -9.98
CA LEU A 91 -7.25 14.97 -9.90
C LEU A 91 -8.02 14.26 -11.00
N THR A 92 -7.47 13.21 -11.59
CA THR A 92 -8.06 12.50 -12.73
C THR A 92 -8.24 11.01 -12.47
N GLY A 93 -8.32 10.63 -11.21
CA GLY A 93 -8.55 9.26 -10.77
C GLY A 93 -9.95 8.77 -11.10
N SER A 94 -10.11 7.50 -11.40
CA SER A 94 -11.41 6.90 -11.73
C SER A 94 -12.29 6.61 -10.50
N VAL A 95 -11.77 6.82 -9.29
CA VAL A 95 -12.43 6.51 -8.00
C VAL A 95 -12.27 7.64 -6.97
N GLU A 96 -11.75 8.78 -7.38
CA GLU A 96 -11.71 9.99 -6.54
C GLU A 96 -12.93 10.85 -6.84
N ASP A 97 -14.05 10.48 -6.30
CA ASP A 97 -15.31 11.19 -6.45
C ASP A 97 -15.90 11.38 -5.05
N LYS A 98 -16.67 12.43 -4.84
CA LYS A 98 -17.39 12.65 -3.57
C LYS A 98 -18.29 11.48 -3.18
N ASP A 99 -18.76 10.72 -4.19
CA ASP A 99 -19.59 9.54 -3.97
C ASP A 99 -18.75 8.34 -3.46
N GLU A 100 -17.42 8.40 -3.60
CA GLU A 100 -16.47 7.42 -3.06
C GLU A 100 -15.90 7.82 -1.69
N THR A 101 -16.45 8.85 -1.06
CA THR A 101 -16.05 9.33 0.27
C THR A 101 -15.94 8.16 1.26
N LYS A 102 -14.79 8.02 1.90
CA LYS A 102 -14.60 6.98 2.92
C LYS A 102 -15.65 7.09 4.01
N PRO A 103 -16.35 6.00 4.40
CA PRO A 103 -17.40 6.05 5.42
C PRO A 103 -16.92 6.66 6.74
N ALA A 104 -17.75 7.52 7.36
CA ALA A 104 -17.40 8.23 8.59
C ALA A 104 -16.99 7.29 9.75
N GLU A 105 -17.64 6.14 9.87
CA GLU A 105 -17.32 5.13 10.88
C GLU A 105 -15.92 4.50 10.65
N HIS A 106 -15.50 4.31 9.39
CA HIS A 106 -14.18 3.80 9.04
C HIS A 106 -13.09 4.86 9.30
N ARG A 107 -13.37 6.14 8.94
CA ARG A 107 -12.50 7.28 9.26
C ARG A 107 -12.28 7.42 10.76
N ALA A 108 -13.36 7.33 11.54
CA ALA A 108 -13.29 7.38 13.00
C ALA A 108 -12.53 6.19 13.61
N ALA A 109 -12.66 4.98 13.00
CA ALA A 109 -11.95 3.79 13.45
C ALA A 109 -10.43 3.93 13.19
N ALA A 110 -10.02 4.42 12.01
CA ALA A 110 -8.61 4.70 11.70
C ALA A 110 -8.01 5.73 12.67
N ALA A 111 -8.73 6.80 12.96
CA ALA A 111 -8.30 7.81 13.91
C ALA A 111 -8.16 7.26 15.34
N ARG A 112 -9.10 6.42 15.80
CA ARG A 112 -8.99 5.75 17.11
C ARG A 112 -7.76 4.85 17.19
N ALA A 113 -7.43 4.12 16.12
CA ALA A 113 -6.22 3.30 16.06
C ALA A 113 -4.96 4.16 16.23
N ILE A 114 -4.84 5.27 15.48
CA ILE A 114 -3.69 6.19 15.58
C ILE A 114 -3.57 6.78 16.99
N LYS A 115 -4.68 7.22 17.60
CA LYS A 115 -4.69 7.71 18.99
C LYS A 115 -4.25 6.62 19.97
N ALA A 116 -4.80 5.42 19.86
CA ALA A 116 -4.44 4.31 20.75
C ALA A 116 -2.95 3.93 20.67
N LEU A 117 -2.35 4.04 19.48
CA LEU A 117 -0.93 3.79 19.27
C LEU A 117 -0.03 4.80 19.99
N ASN A 118 -0.53 5.99 20.35
CA ASN A 118 0.30 7.09 20.84
C ASN A 118 1.49 7.36 19.91
N ALA A 119 1.21 7.40 18.59
CA ALA A 119 2.21 7.58 17.55
C ALA A 119 2.80 9.00 17.58
N ASP A 120 4.06 9.14 17.19
CA ASP A 120 4.68 10.46 16.99
C ASP A 120 4.72 10.85 15.53
N VAL A 121 4.93 9.85 14.67
CA VAL A 121 5.02 10.01 13.22
C VAL A 121 4.28 8.84 12.57
N VAL A 122 3.38 9.15 11.63
CA VAL A 122 2.62 8.14 10.90
C VAL A 122 2.79 8.38 9.40
N ALA A 123 3.30 7.37 8.70
CA ALA A 123 3.29 7.29 7.25
C ALA A 123 2.00 6.61 6.80
N LEU A 124 1.24 7.30 5.97
CA LEU A 124 -0.06 6.84 5.47
C LEU A 124 0.05 6.51 3.98
N GLN A 125 -0.72 5.53 3.53
CA GLN A 125 -0.92 5.21 2.12
C GLN A 125 -2.41 5.26 1.80
N GLU A 126 -2.73 5.52 0.54
CA GLU A 126 -4.10 5.67 0.03
C GLU A 126 -4.85 6.87 0.60
N VAL A 127 -4.18 7.99 0.70
CA VAL A 127 -4.76 9.30 1.04
C VAL A 127 -4.99 10.06 -0.26
N GLU A 128 -6.19 10.59 -0.48
CA GLU A 128 -6.53 11.33 -1.70
C GLU A 128 -5.62 12.55 -1.93
N SER A 129 -5.46 13.40 -0.90
CA SER A 129 -4.74 14.66 -1.04
C SER A 129 -4.35 15.26 0.31
N GLN A 130 -3.51 16.31 0.27
CA GLN A 130 -3.23 17.15 1.43
C GLN A 130 -4.51 17.74 2.05
N ARG A 131 -5.49 18.10 1.22
CA ARG A 131 -6.79 18.64 1.65
C ARG A 131 -7.61 17.58 2.38
N ALA A 132 -7.78 16.41 1.78
CA ALA A 132 -8.49 15.29 2.39
C ALA A 132 -7.86 14.87 3.72
N LEU A 133 -6.53 14.84 3.78
CA LEU A 133 -5.80 14.56 5.02
C LEU A 133 -6.09 15.59 6.10
N SER A 134 -6.00 16.88 5.77
CA SER A 134 -6.25 17.98 6.73
C SER A 134 -7.71 18.01 7.20
N TRP A 135 -8.65 17.76 6.29
CA TRP A 135 -10.07 17.63 6.61
C TRP A 135 -10.33 16.49 7.61
N TRP A 136 -9.79 15.29 7.31
CA TRP A 136 -9.95 14.15 8.20
C TRP A 136 -9.33 14.36 9.58
N LEU A 137 -8.11 14.94 9.64
CA LEU A 137 -7.47 15.25 10.92
C LEU A 137 -8.30 16.22 11.76
N ALA A 138 -8.86 17.26 11.15
CA ALA A 138 -9.73 18.23 11.83
C ALA A 138 -11.04 17.58 12.28
N GLU A 139 -11.69 16.78 11.42
CA GLU A 139 -12.92 16.04 11.76
C GLU A 139 -12.71 15.13 12.97
N GLN A 140 -11.54 14.48 13.06
CA GLN A 140 -11.24 13.52 14.12
C GLN A 140 -10.54 14.15 15.35
N GLY A 141 -10.27 15.46 15.33
CA GLY A 141 -9.53 16.17 16.39
C GLY A 141 -8.11 15.67 16.57
N LEU A 142 -7.44 15.32 15.46
CA LEU A 142 -6.04 14.91 15.39
C LEU A 142 -5.12 16.05 14.94
N ASP A 143 -5.66 17.14 14.39
CA ASP A 143 -4.95 18.29 13.85
C ASP A 143 -4.02 18.98 14.88
N LYS A 144 -4.43 18.99 16.16
CA LYS A 144 -3.61 19.54 17.24
C LYS A 144 -2.51 18.59 17.70
N GLU A 145 -2.73 17.30 17.57
CA GLU A 145 -1.77 16.26 17.94
C GLU A 145 -0.71 16.06 16.84
N PHE A 146 -1.11 16.20 15.57
CA PHE A 146 -0.26 16.12 14.40
C PHE A 146 -0.31 17.42 13.59
N PRO A 147 0.34 18.50 14.09
CA PRO A 147 0.28 19.81 13.44
C PRO A 147 1.08 19.89 12.14
N PHE A 148 1.95 18.89 11.86
CA PHE A 148 2.78 18.86 10.67
C PHE A 148 2.31 17.75 9.75
N VAL A 149 1.93 18.11 8.53
CA VAL A 149 1.41 17.18 7.52
C VAL A 149 2.04 17.42 6.16
N VAL A 150 2.28 16.34 5.43
CA VAL A 150 2.73 16.36 4.03
C VAL A 150 1.98 15.29 3.27
N SER A 151 1.35 15.67 2.18
CA SER A 151 0.79 14.79 1.14
C SER A 151 1.03 15.46 -0.18
N LEU A 152 1.63 14.77 -1.14
CA LEU A 152 1.94 15.30 -2.46
C LEU A 152 1.44 14.32 -3.52
N ASP A 153 1.00 14.84 -4.67
CA ASP A 153 0.55 14.02 -5.80
C ASP A 153 1.63 13.00 -6.20
N ALA A 154 1.33 11.72 -6.03
CA ALA A 154 2.21 10.61 -6.38
C ALA A 154 2.16 10.22 -7.87
N GLY A 155 1.29 10.86 -8.64
CA GLY A 155 1.02 10.54 -10.03
C GLY A 155 0.25 9.23 -10.23
N ASP A 156 -0.49 8.78 -9.23
CA ASP A 156 -1.40 7.62 -9.35
C ASP A 156 -2.68 8.00 -10.10
N GLY A 157 -3.12 7.12 -11.01
CA GLY A 157 -4.38 7.35 -11.75
C GLY A 157 -5.66 7.17 -10.93
N ARG A 158 -5.54 6.72 -9.68
CA ARG A 158 -6.64 6.65 -8.70
C ARG A 158 -6.73 7.88 -7.80
N GLY A 159 -5.77 8.82 -7.91
CA GLY A 159 -5.69 9.97 -7.01
C GLY A 159 -5.42 9.57 -5.56
N ILE A 160 -4.47 8.68 -5.32
CA ILE A 160 -4.07 8.25 -3.97
C ILE A 160 -2.59 8.45 -3.73
N GLU A 161 -2.28 9.02 -2.56
CA GLU A 161 -0.98 9.52 -2.22
C GLU A 161 -0.32 8.76 -1.07
N GLN A 162 1.01 8.91 -0.94
CA GLN A 162 1.74 8.65 0.28
C GLN A 162 1.81 9.95 1.07
N SER A 163 1.47 9.86 2.35
CA SER A 163 1.37 11.02 3.22
C SER A 163 2.08 10.78 4.55
N VAL A 164 2.43 11.86 5.23
CA VAL A 164 3.01 11.83 6.58
C VAL A 164 2.29 12.82 7.47
N ILE A 165 1.87 12.35 8.66
CA ILE A 165 1.45 13.20 9.77
C ILE A 165 2.45 13.07 10.92
N SER A 166 2.77 14.18 11.58
CA SER A 166 3.83 14.20 12.57
C SER A 166 3.55 15.20 13.70
N ARG A 167 3.97 14.81 14.92
CA ARG A 167 4.09 15.72 16.06
C ARG A 167 5.29 16.68 15.94
N PHE A 168 6.23 16.33 15.05
CA PHE A 168 7.49 17.04 14.85
C PHE A 168 7.52 17.75 13.50
N PRO A 169 8.29 18.84 13.35
CA PRO A 169 8.44 19.55 12.08
C PRO A 169 8.85 18.63 10.94
N LEU A 170 8.20 18.83 9.79
CA LEU A 170 8.50 18.16 8.52
C LEU A 170 9.19 19.15 7.57
N SER A 171 10.17 18.68 6.80
CA SER A 171 10.91 19.49 5.86
C SER A 171 11.39 18.69 4.65
N SER A 172 11.80 19.40 3.60
CA SER A 172 12.43 18.84 2.39
C SER A 172 11.62 17.71 1.72
N PRO A 173 10.28 17.84 1.55
CA PRO A 173 9.53 16.82 0.86
C PRO A 173 9.99 16.69 -0.59
N THR A 174 10.25 15.46 -1.03
CA THR A 174 10.77 15.16 -2.36
C THR A 174 10.01 13.99 -2.97
N GLN A 175 9.74 14.09 -4.28
CA GLN A 175 9.06 13.06 -5.07
C GLN A 175 9.76 12.83 -6.41
N TRP A 176 9.40 11.73 -7.10
CA TRP A 176 9.93 11.29 -8.39
C TRP A 176 8.81 10.79 -9.31
N ILE A 177 7.81 11.67 -9.56
CA ILE A 177 6.60 11.33 -10.33
C ILE A 177 6.97 10.77 -11.70
N LYS A 178 6.39 9.60 -12.05
CA LYS A 178 6.59 8.91 -13.33
C LYS A 178 8.05 8.74 -13.74
N MET A 179 8.97 8.70 -12.76
CA MET A 179 10.39 8.45 -13.04
C MET A 179 10.56 7.15 -13.83
N PRO A 180 11.33 7.15 -14.94
CA PRO A 180 11.57 5.96 -15.73
C PRO A 180 12.29 4.87 -14.93
N LEU A 181 11.83 3.64 -15.11
CA LEU A 181 12.49 2.43 -14.66
C LEU A 181 13.31 1.84 -15.83
N GLU A 182 14.35 1.07 -15.50
CA GLU A 182 15.23 0.48 -16.52
C GLU A 182 14.62 -0.83 -17.05
N GLY A 183 13.42 -0.76 -17.65
CA GLY A 183 12.70 -1.91 -18.14
C GLY A 183 11.47 -1.58 -18.96
N GLU A 184 10.91 -2.62 -19.55
CA GLU A 184 9.68 -2.56 -20.34
C GLU A 184 8.68 -3.60 -19.84
N HIS A 185 7.41 -3.37 -20.16
CA HIS A 185 6.34 -4.31 -19.87
C HIS A 185 6.57 -5.64 -20.59
N PRO A 186 6.55 -6.80 -19.90
CA PRO A 186 6.77 -8.11 -20.52
C PRO A 186 5.62 -8.47 -21.46
N LYS A 187 5.88 -9.40 -22.37
CA LYS A 187 4.91 -9.86 -23.37
C LYS A 187 3.67 -10.48 -22.73
N ASP A 188 3.87 -11.25 -21.68
CA ASP A 188 2.80 -12.02 -21.04
C ASP A 188 2.77 -11.75 -19.53
N LEU A 189 1.57 -11.71 -18.96
CA LEU A 189 1.29 -11.63 -17.53
C LEU A 189 0.85 -13.04 -17.06
N GLY A 190 1.82 -13.90 -16.78
CA GLY A 190 1.54 -15.30 -16.49
C GLY A 190 0.97 -16.02 -17.72
N THR A 191 -0.34 -16.31 -17.72
CA THR A 191 -1.00 -17.04 -18.82
C THR A 191 -1.74 -16.13 -19.81
N ARG A 192 -1.75 -14.83 -19.61
CA ARG A 192 -2.47 -13.87 -20.46
C ARG A 192 -1.53 -12.85 -21.11
N PRO A 193 -1.82 -12.40 -22.37
CA PRO A 193 -1.05 -11.34 -22.99
C PRO A 193 -1.09 -10.04 -22.15
N ASN A 194 0.02 -9.31 -22.17
CA ASN A 194 0.11 -8.00 -21.55
C ASN A 194 -0.32 -6.93 -22.56
N PRO A 195 -1.38 -6.14 -22.32
CA PRO A 195 -1.81 -5.10 -23.23
C PRO A 195 -0.80 -3.95 -23.34
N ASP A 196 0.12 -3.83 -22.38
CA ASP A 196 1.15 -2.81 -22.35
C ASP A 196 2.52 -3.32 -22.84
N PHE A 197 2.59 -4.51 -23.41
CA PHE A 197 3.84 -5.10 -23.90
C PHE A 197 4.74 -4.10 -24.66
N GLY A 198 6.00 -4.05 -24.26
CA GLY A 198 7.02 -3.20 -24.88
C GLY A 198 6.94 -1.72 -24.54
N LYS A 199 5.95 -1.26 -23.74
CA LYS A 199 5.95 0.10 -23.22
C LYS A 199 6.99 0.23 -22.10
N PRO A 200 7.71 1.38 -22.01
CA PRO A 200 8.62 1.65 -20.90
C PRO A 200 7.91 1.62 -19.56
N LEU A 201 8.56 1.06 -18.55
CA LEU A 201 8.12 1.10 -17.18
C LEU A 201 8.47 2.46 -16.54
N THR A 202 7.57 2.96 -15.71
CA THR A 202 7.81 4.11 -14.82
C THR A 202 7.40 3.74 -13.41
N LEU A 203 7.84 4.50 -12.40
CA LEU A 203 7.25 4.40 -11.07
C LEU A 203 5.73 4.49 -11.18
N HIS A 204 5.02 3.51 -10.66
CA HIS A 204 3.56 3.50 -10.68
C HIS A 204 3.02 4.63 -9.82
N ARG A 205 3.54 4.73 -8.60
CA ARG A 205 3.39 5.84 -7.65
C ARG A 205 4.77 6.36 -7.27
N SER A 206 4.89 7.68 -7.17
CA SER A 206 6.12 8.26 -6.63
C SER A 206 6.25 7.93 -5.15
N PRO A 207 7.38 7.44 -4.65
CA PRO A 207 7.63 7.47 -3.21
C PRO A 207 7.71 8.93 -2.73
N LEU A 208 7.43 9.14 -1.44
CA LEU A 208 7.60 10.43 -0.76
C LEU A 208 8.79 10.34 0.20
N ALA A 209 9.84 11.13 -0.03
CA ALA A 209 10.87 11.34 0.96
C ALA A 209 10.60 12.63 1.73
N VAL A 210 10.73 12.61 3.07
CA VAL A 210 10.54 13.78 3.94
C VAL A 210 11.39 13.67 5.18
N ASP A 211 12.01 14.77 5.62
CA ASP A 211 12.78 14.85 6.86
C ASP A 211 11.85 15.22 8.04
N VAL A 212 11.96 14.47 9.12
CA VAL A 212 11.31 14.70 10.41
C VAL A 212 12.38 15.22 11.36
N THR A 213 12.21 16.42 11.92
CA THR A 213 13.14 17.00 12.89
C THR A 213 12.61 16.83 14.31
N ILE A 214 13.21 15.92 15.07
CA ILE A 214 12.91 15.73 16.49
C ILE A 214 13.76 16.74 17.28
N PRO A 215 13.14 17.74 17.94
CA PRO A 215 13.86 18.81 18.62
C PRO A 215 14.76 18.26 19.75
N LYS A 216 15.85 18.97 20.01
CA LYS A 216 16.71 18.73 21.18
C LYS A 216 15.88 18.74 22.47
N GLY A 217 16.31 17.97 23.45
CA GLY A 217 15.62 17.81 24.72
C GLY A 217 15.84 16.41 25.29
N ASP A 218 15.33 16.14 26.47
CA ASP A 218 15.41 14.83 27.13
C ASP A 218 16.81 14.20 27.10
N GLY A 219 17.87 15.02 27.35
CA GLY A 219 19.25 14.60 27.33
C GLY A 219 19.93 14.61 25.96
N ARG A 220 19.26 15.04 24.88
CA ARG A 220 19.84 15.28 23.57
C ARG A 220 20.33 16.73 23.46
N PRO A 221 21.60 16.97 23.13
CA PRO A 221 22.15 18.31 22.98
C PRO A 221 21.71 18.99 21.66
N ASP A 222 21.44 18.19 20.62
CA ASP A 222 21.15 18.64 19.27
C ASP A 222 19.80 18.08 18.78
N ASP A 223 19.26 18.69 17.72
CA ASP A 223 18.12 18.17 17.00
C ASP A 223 18.52 16.87 16.28
N TYR A 224 17.62 15.89 16.30
CA TYR A 224 17.78 14.64 15.57
C TYR A 224 16.94 14.66 14.28
N THR A 225 17.48 14.23 13.17
CA THR A 225 16.77 14.15 11.90
C THR A 225 16.58 12.71 11.44
N LEU A 226 15.33 12.34 11.20
CA LEU A 226 14.90 11.08 10.59
C LEU A 226 14.36 11.37 9.19
N THR A 227 14.90 10.74 8.16
CA THR A 227 14.31 10.78 6.82
C THR A 227 13.36 9.60 6.67
N LEU A 228 12.11 9.87 6.32
CA LEU A 228 11.16 8.85 5.90
C LEU A 228 11.20 8.73 4.37
N PHE A 229 11.20 7.51 3.88
CA PHE A 229 10.98 7.17 2.47
C PHE A 229 9.72 6.32 2.42
N VAL A 230 8.58 6.99 2.21
CA VAL A 230 7.25 6.36 2.24
C VAL A 230 6.91 5.86 0.85
N LEU A 231 6.51 4.61 0.75
CA LEU A 231 6.17 4.00 -0.54
C LEU A 231 4.82 3.26 -0.50
N HIS A 232 4.25 3.12 -1.70
CA HIS A 232 3.13 2.25 -1.99
C HIS A 232 3.33 1.64 -3.37
N ASN A 233 3.90 0.45 -3.41
CA ASN A 233 4.29 -0.23 -4.64
C ASN A 233 3.09 -0.72 -5.45
N LYS A 234 3.33 -1.02 -6.72
CA LYS A 234 2.31 -1.54 -7.64
C LYS A 234 1.61 -2.76 -7.08
N ALA A 235 0.30 -2.66 -6.89
CA ALA A 235 -0.56 -3.77 -6.46
C ALA A 235 -0.76 -4.81 -7.58
N GLY A 236 -1.24 -5.98 -7.18
CA GLY A 236 -1.66 -7.04 -8.09
C GLY A 236 -0.66 -8.18 -8.26
N ARG A 237 -1.19 -9.39 -8.36
CA ARG A 237 -0.40 -10.62 -8.51
C ARG A 237 0.46 -10.61 -9.77
N ASP A 238 -0.11 -10.15 -10.88
CA ASP A 238 0.54 -10.14 -12.19
C ASP A 238 1.55 -8.98 -12.34
N SER A 239 1.74 -8.16 -11.29
CA SER A 239 2.63 -7.00 -11.29
C SER A 239 3.92 -7.23 -10.50
N ALA A 240 4.28 -8.48 -10.19
CA ALA A 240 5.51 -8.80 -9.45
C ALA A 240 6.75 -8.25 -10.16
N TYR A 241 6.84 -8.42 -11.49
CA TYR A 241 7.92 -7.86 -12.30
C TYR A 241 8.05 -6.33 -12.13
N TRP A 242 6.93 -5.60 -12.10
CA TRP A 242 6.97 -4.14 -11.96
C TRP A 242 7.53 -3.74 -10.60
N ARG A 243 7.09 -4.40 -9.52
CA ARG A 243 7.63 -4.18 -8.17
C ARG A 243 9.13 -4.45 -8.06
N GLU A 244 9.68 -5.40 -8.84
CA GLU A 244 11.13 -5.64 -8.88
C GLU A 244 11.88 -4.43 -9.47
N PHE A 245 11.40 -3.86 -10.58
CA PHE A 245 11.97 -2.63 -11.13
C PHE A 245 11.79 -1.43 -10.20
N GLU A 246 10.63 -1.28 -9.54
CA GLU A 246 10.42 -0.26 -8.51
C GLU A 246 11.42 -0.42 -7.37
N ALA A 247 11.62 -1.62 -6.85
CA ALA A 247 12.57 -1.88 -5.76
C ALA A 247 14.00 -1.51 -6.13
N HIS A 248 14.47 -1.88 -7.33
CA HIS A 248 15.79 -1.46 -7.81
C HIS A 248 15.91 0.08 -7.90
N LYS A 249 14.87 0.75 -8.41
CA LYS A 249 14.88 2.22 -8.49
C LYS A 249 14.86 2.86 -7.11
N HIS A 250 14.05 2.36 -6.19
CA HIS A 250 13.99 2.87 -4.82
C HIS A 250 15.33 2.75 -4.11
N THR A 251 16.04 1.62 -4.23
CA THR A 251 17.36 1.48 -3.62
C THR A 251 18.40 2.44 -4.22
N GLN A 252 18.33 2.77 -5.51
CA GLN A 252 19.16 3.80 -6.14
C GLN A 252 18.84 5.21 -5.57
N LEU A 253 17.55 5.53 -5.39
CA LEU A 253 17.12 6.83 -4.84
C LEU A 253 17.55 6.98 -3.37
N ILE A 254 17.38 5.92 -2.57
CA ILE A 254 17.80 5.90 -1.17
C ILE A 254 19.33 6.07 -1.07
N ALA A 255 20.11 5.38 -1.90
CA ALA A 255 21.56 5.53 -1.95
C ALA A 255 21.98 6.96 -2.33
N SER A 256 21.21 7.62 -3.19
CA SER A 256 21.45 9.05 -3.50
C SER A 256 21.22 9.93 -2.27
N LEU A 257 20.14 9.69 -1.51
CA LEU A 257 19.87 10.42 -0.27
C LEU A 257 20.97 10.20 0.78
N GLU A 258 21.51 8.99 0.89
CA GLU A 258 22.64 8.68 1.78
C GLU A 258 23.93 9.38 1.34
N LYS A 259 24.16 9.42 0.02
CA LYS A 259 25.33 10.11 -0.56
C LYS A 259 25.27 11.62 -0.34
N ASP A 260 24.09 12.22 -0.47
CA ASP A 260 23.90 13.67 -0.28
C ASP A 260 24.13 14.09 1.18
N ARG A 261 23.83 13.20 2.13
CA ARG A 261 24.07 13.42 3.57
C ARG A 261 24.55 12.12 4.21
N PRO A 262 25.87 11.88 4.27
CA PRO A 262 26.43 10.70 4.92
C PRO A 262 26.01 10.57 6.39
N GLY A 263 25.65 9.37 6.80
CA GLY A 263 25.14 9.11 8.16
C GLY A 263 23.65 9.47 8.35
N ARG A 264 22.94 9.82 7.28
CA ARG A 264 21.49 10.07 7.31
C ARG A 264 20.73 8.83 7.84
N ASN A 265 19.90 9.05 8.85
CA ASN A 265 18.98 8.02 9.35
C ASN A 265 17.78 7.93 8.42
N ILE A 266 17.57 6.77 7.79
CA ILE A 266 16.50 6.56 6.82
C ILE A 266 15.63 5.38 7.24
N ALA A 267 14.31 5.62 7.37
CA ALA A 267 13.29 4.59 7.46
C ALA A 267 12.53 4.51 6.13
N VAL A 268 12.48 3.33 5.54
CA VAL A 268 11.71 3.01 4.34
C VAL A 268 10.49 2.22 4.77
N LEU A 269 9.29 2.76 4.56
CA LEU A 269 8.09 2.18 5.13
C LEU A 269 6.87 2.42 4.24
N GLY A 270 5.88 1.55 4.36
CA GLY A 270 4.65 1.63 3.57
C GLY A 270 4.12 0.27 3.17
N ASP A 271 3.22 0.29 2.19
CA ASP A 271 2.70 -0.88 1.52
C ASP A 271 3.61 -1.27 0.35
N PHE A 272 4.40 -2.31 0.55
CA PHE A 272 5.30 -2.86 -0.48
C PHE A 272 4.55 -3.72 -1.49
N ASN A 273 3.29 -4.10 -1.20
CA ASN A 273 2.52 -5.07 -1.97
C ASN A 273 3.27 -6.40 -2.24
N ALA A 274 4.28 -6.68 -1.44
CA ALA A 274 5.17 -7.83 -1.55
C ALA A 274 5.38 -8.49 -0.18
N ARG A 275 5.36 -9.82 -0.16
CA ARG A 275 5.70 -10.58 1.04
C ARG A 275 7.22 -10.62 1.25
N PRO A 276 7.70 -10.91 2.48
CA PRO A 276 9.12 -10.99 2.79
C PRO A 276 9.93 -12.02 1.97
N ASP A 277 9.26 -12.99 1.33
CA ASP A 277 9.85 -14.03 0.48
C ASP A 277 9.75 -13.73 -1.03
N GLU A 278 9.14 -12.61 -1.42
CA GLU A 278 9.07 -12.20 -2.83
C GLU A 278 10.35 -11.49 -3.29
N ALA A 279 10.74 -11.73 -4.55
CA ALA A 279 11.96 -11.17 -5.13
C ALA A 279 12.04 -9.65 -5.00
N SER A 280 10.94 -8.94 -5.24
CA SER A 280 10.86 -7.49 -5.12
C SER A 280 11.16 -6.97 -3.70
N PHE A 281 10.79 -7.71 -2.65
CA PHE A 281 11.14 -7.36 -1.28
C PHE A 281 12.60 -7.68 -0.96
N MET A 282 13.11 -8.83 -1.43
CA MET A 282 14.49 -9.24 -1.19
C MET A 282 15.53 -8.29 -1.79
N ILE A 283 15.20 -7.57 -2.87
CA ILE A 283 16.06 -6.55 -3.48
C ILE A 283 16.46 -5.46 -2.47
N TYR A 284 15.55 -5.04 -1.57
CA TYR A 284 15.87 -4.04 -0.55
C TYR A 284 16.87 -4.55 0.50
N LEU A 285 16.90 -5.85 0.73
CA LEU A 285 17.73 -6.49 1.75
C LEU A 285 19.05 -7.03 1.21
N ASP A 286 19.23 -7.04 -0.12
CA ASP A 286 20.39 -7.59 -0.79
C ASP A 286 21.66 -6.78 -0.44
N GLU A 287 22.73 -7.48 -0.08
CA GLU A 287 24.02 -6.86 0.27
C GLU A 287 24.68 -6.14 -0.92
N SER A 288 24.34 -6.54 -2.14
CA SER A 288 24.82 -5.91 -3.37
C SER A 288 23.95 -4.72 -3.82
N SER A 289 22.82 -4.48 -3.15
CA SER A 289 21.93 -3.37 -3.46
C SER A 289 22.63 -2.02 -3.22
N PRO A 290 22.36 -0.99 -4.04
CA PRO A 290 22.90 0.36 -3.86
C PRO A 290 22.67 0.92 -2.44
N ALA A 291 21.51 0.66 -1.85
CA ALA A 291 21.21 0.94 -0.46
C ALA A 291 20.75 -0.36 0.21
N ARG A 292 21.61 -0.95 1.01
CA ARG A 292 21.25 -2.13 1.82
C ARG A 292 20.38 -1.70 2.97
N LEU A 293 19.17 -2.27 3.06
CA LEU A 293 18.25 -2.04 4.15
C LEU A 293 18.15 -3.26 5.08
N HIS A 294 17.63 -3.02 6.27
CA HIS A 294 17.42 -4.04 7.30
C HIS A 294 15.93 -4.06 7.67
N ASP A 295 15.30 -5.22 7.59
CA ASP A 295 13.92 -5.41 8.03
C ASP A 295 13.87 -5.38 9.56
N VAL A 296 13.10 -4.43 10.13
CA VAL A 296 12.94 -4.32 11.59
C VAL A 296 12.23 -5.54 12.18
N PHE A 297 11.47 -6.28 11.37
CA PHE A 297 10.79 -7.51 11.76
C PHE A 297 11.58 -8.78 11.40
N GLN A 298 12.86 -8.67 11.07
CA GLN A 298 13.71 -9.83 10.79
C GLN A 298 13.69 -10.82 11.96
N GLY A 299 13.60 -12.12 11.64
CA GLY A 299 13.57 -13.21 12.62
C GLY A 299 12.20 -13.52 13.22
N ILE A 300 11.15 -12.77 12.86
CA ILE A 300 9.78 -13.09 13.23
C ILE A 300 9.21 -14.19 12.33
N ARG A 301 8.38 -15.06 12.91
CA ARG A 301 7.72 -16.13 12.15
C ARG A 301 6.71 -15.54 11.15
N ARG A 302 6.94 -15.77 9.87
CA ARG A 302 6.12 -15.24 8.77
C ARG A 302 4.66 -15.71 8.78
N ASN A 303 4.36 -16.82 9.45
CA ASN A 303 3.01 -17.39 9.53
C ASN A 303 2.33 -17.10 10.88
N ASP A 304 2.95 -16.30 11.74
CA ASP A 304 2.34 -15.90 13.00
C ASP A 304 1.23 -14.88 12.73
N PRO A 305 -0.03 -15.15 13.12
CA PRO A 305 -1.14 -14.22 12.95
C PRO A 305 -0.89 -12.84 13.56
N LEU A 306 -0.04 -12.75 14.60
CA LEU A 306 0.30 -11.49 15.26
C LEU A 306 1.06 -10.51 14.36
N TYR A 307 1.58 -10.96 13.22
CA TYR A 307 2.38 -10.12 12.32
C TYR A 307 1.82 -10.05 10.90
N GLN A 308 0.63 -10.60 10.65
CA GLN A 308 -0.07 -10.36 9.39
C GLN A 308 -0.54 -8.91 9.34
N THR A 309 -0.40 -8.27 8.18
CA THR A 309 -0.69 -6.84 8.03
C THR A 309 -1.89 -6.55 7.14
N HIS A 310 -2.47 -7.58 6.51
CA HIS A 310 -3.56 -7.41 5.54
C HIS A 310 -4.61 -8.52 5.68
N VAL A 311 -5.88 -8.20 5.40
CA VAL A 311 -7.04 -9.11 5.46
C VAL A 311 -6.84 -10.42 4.68
N SER A 312 -6.04 -10.42 3.63
CA SER A 312 -5.73 -11.62 2.83
C SER A 312 -4.74 -12.58 3.49
N ASN A 313 -4.40 -12.41 4.76
CA ASN A 313 -3.41 -13.20 5.49
C ASN A 313 -2.00 -13.08 4.87
N ARG A 314 -1.56 -11.85 4.60
CA ARG A 314 -0.25 -11.53 4.06
C ARG A 314 0.44 -10.46 4.91
N ILE A 315 1.76 -10.52 4.94
CA ILE A 315 2.61 -9.43 5.42
C ILE A 315 3.04 -8.67 4.17
N ILE A 316 2.53 -7.48 3.95
CA ILE A 316 2.82 -6.63 2.78
C ILE A 316 3.15 -5.18 3.16
N ASP A 317 2.89 -4.80 4.40
CA ASP A 317 3.28 -3.52 4.97
C ASP A 317 4.54 -3.74 5.81
N HIS A 318 5.57 -2.94 5.56
CA HIS A 318 6.88 -3.15 6.16
C HIS A 318 7.51 -1.84 6.65
N ILE A 319 8.44 -1.98 7.59
CA ILE A 319 9.38 -0.93 7.99
C ILE A 319 10.79 -1.49 7.83
N LEU A 320 11.55 -0.90 6.91
CA LEU A 320 12.96 -1.17 6.71
C LEU A 320 13.77 0.04 7.15
N VAL A 321 15.00 -0.18 7.57
CA VAL A 321 15.91 0.89 7.98
C VAL A 321 17.28 0.71 7.36
N ASN A 322 17.96 1.83 7.09
CA ASN A 322 19.33 1.76 6.66
C ASN A 322 20.30 1.42 7.81
N THR A 323 21.57 1.23 7.49
CA THR A 323 22.59 0.81 8.48
C THR A 323 22.76 1.86 9.59
N ALA A 324 22.63 3.15 9.30
CA ALA A 324 22.74 4.22 10.30
C ALA A 324 21.62 4.09 11.36
N LEU A 325 20.37 4.00 10.93
CA LEU A 325 19.20 3.94 11.82
C LEU A 325 19.06 2.59 12.55
N ARG A 326 19.64 1.50 12.01
CA ARG A 326 19.43 0.14 12.53
C ARG A 326 19.68 0.01 14.03
N HIS A 327 20.71 0.67 14.55
CA HIS A 327 21.14 0.56 15.95
C HIS A 327 20.27 1.38 16.91
N GLU A 328 19.39 2.22 16.40
CA GLU A 328 18.50 3.07 17.17
C GLU A 328 17.11 2.43 17.34
N ILE A 329 16.83 1.36 16.62
CA ILE A 329 15.56 0.63 16.68
C ILE A 329 15.46 -0.18 17.97
N ILE A 330 14.37 0.01 18.70
CA ILE A 330 14.01 -0.77 19.89
C ILE A 330 13.31 -2.04 19.41
N THR A 331 14.06 -3.12 19.27
CA THR A 331 13.58 -4.37 18.67
C THR A 331 12.31 -4.93 19.34
N ASP A 332 12.20 -4.83 20.67
CA ASP A 332 11.05 -5.36 21.40
C ASP A 332 9.79 -4.49 21.32
N SER A 333 9.90 -3.28 20.79
CA SER A 333 8.77 -2.38 20.60
C SER A 333 7.91 -2.73 19.38
N ARG A 334 8.44 -3.48 18.43
CA ARG A 334 7.78 -3.79 17.14
C ARG A 334 6.51 -4.63 17.32
N PHE A 335 5.45 -4.26 16.62
CA PHE A 335 4.18 -5.00 16.57
C PHE A 335 3.31 -4.55 15.41
N VAL A 336 2.26 -5.32 15.15
CA VAL A 336 1.13 -4.95 14.29
C VAL A 336 -0.07 -4.77 15.22
N LEU A 337 -0.82 -3.67 15.09
CA LEU A 337 -2.04 -3.48 15.86
C LEU A 337 -3.20 -4.20 15.16
N GLY A 338 -3.89 -5.10 15.88
CA GLY A 338 -5.08 -5.77 15.39
C GLY A 338 -6.28 -4.83 15.31
N MET A 339 -7.03 -4.96 14.21
CA MET A 339 -8.26 -4.22 13.98
C MET A 339 -9.36 -5.20 13.56
N PRO A 340 -10.67 -4.87 13.75
CA PRO A 340 -11.75 -5.67 13.20
C PRO A 340 -11.64 -5.78 11.68
N LEU A 341 -11.60 -7.02 11.16
CA LEU A 341 -11.52 -7.32 9.74
C LEU A 341 -12.72 -8.18 9.31
N PRO A 342 -13.18 -8.03 8.05
CA PRO A 342 -14.17 -8.96 7.49
C PRO A 342 -13.55 -10.35 7.35
N PRO A 343 -14.36 -11.42 7.23
CA PRO A 343 -13.87 -12.75 6.88
C PRO A 343 -13.00 -12.70 5.61
N ARG A 344 -11.92 -13.45 5.59
CA ARG A 344 -10.94 -13.46 4.47
C ARG A 344 -11.54 -13.63 3.08
N ASN A 345 -12.66 -14.35 2.97
CA ASN A 345 -13.34 -14.63 1.71
C ASN A 345 -14.57 -13.72 1.49
N ALA A 346 -14.76 -12.70 2.32
CA ALA A 346 -15.84 -11.73 2.11
C ALA A 346 -15.63 -10.99 0.77
N PRO A 347 -16.71 -10.67 0.05
CA PRO A 347 -16.60 -9.78 -1.11
C PRO A 347 -15.97 -8.44 -0.72
N PHE A 348 -15.19 -7.85 -1.64
CA PHE A 348 -14.53 -6.56 -1.39
C PHE A 348 -15.54 -5.46 -1.03
N ASP A 349 -16.66 -5.42 -1.73
CA ASP A 349 -17.82 -4.53 -1.54
C ASP A 349 -18.83 -5.01 -0.49
N GLY A 350 -18.51 -6.11 0.20
CA GLY A 350 -19.36 -6.69 1.24
C GLY A 350 -19.39 -5.85 2.52
N PRO A 351 -20.36 -6.15 3.43
CA PRO A 351 -20.50 -5.42 4.68
C PRO A 351 -19.23 -5.54 5.54
N LYS A 352 -18.82 -4.42 6.10
CA LYS A 352 -17.67 -4.34 7.00
C LYS A 352 -18.12 -4.48 8.47
N PRO A 353 -17.31 -5.10 9.33
CA PRO A 353 -17.66 -5.24 10.75
C PRO A 353 -17.58 -3.90 11.49
N PRO A 354 -18.31 -3.72 12.61
CA PRO A 354 -18.16 -2.55 13.46
C PRO A 354 -16.71 -2.35 13.90
N GLY A 355 -16.20 -1.13 13.78
CA GLY A 355 -14.81 -0.80 14.10
C GLY A 355 -13.80 -1.08 12.98
N TYR A 356 -14.25 -1.52 11.83
CA TYR A 356 -13.42 -1.63 10.63
C TYR A 356 -12.87 -0.25 10.22
N ALA A 357 -11.61 -0.22 9.84
CA ALA A 357 -10.95 1.00 9.39
C ALA A 357 -10.33 0.86 8.00
N SER A 358 -9.68 -0.28 7.76
CA SER A 358 -8.95 -0.59 6.54
C SER A 358 -8.79 -2.10 6.43
N ASP A 359 -8.54 -2.60 5.22
CA ASP A 359 -8.13 -3.99 4.97
C ASP A 359 -6.65 -4.24 5.33
N HIS A 360 -5.91 -3.19 5.67
CA HIS A 360 -4.56 -3.22 6.24
C HIS A 360 -4.56 -2.94 7.75
N LEU A 361 -3.47 -3.31 8.41
CA LEU A 361 -3.24 -3.12 9.84
C LEU A 361 -2.01 -2.25 10.09
N PRO A 362 -2.04 -1.34 11.10
CA PRO A 362 -0.89 -0.50 11.42
C PRO A 362 0.32 -1.31 11.86
N VAL A 363 1.48 -1.02 11.29
CA VAL A 363 2.79 -1.60 11.63
C VAL A 363 3.61 -0.58 12.41
N VAL A 364 4.17 -1.00 13.54
CA VAL A 364 4.69 -0.08 14.57
C VAL A 364 6.09 -0.49 15.02
N VAL A 365 6.94 0.53 15.23
CA VAL A 365 8.23 0.39 15.90
C VAL A 365 8.58 1.67 16.67
N ASP A 366 9.30 1.54 17.77
CA ASP A 366 9.90 2.66 18.49
C ASP A 366 11.40 2.74 18.16
N LEU A 367 11.94 3.95 18.09
CA LEU A 367 13.36 4.24 17.96
C LEU A 367 13.82 5.22 19.04
N ILE A 368 15.07 5.12 19.45
CA ILE A 368 15.74 6.12 20.28
C ILE A 368 16.32 7.19 19.35
N PRO A 369 15.84 8.44 19.40
CA PRO A 369 16.31 9.49 18.50
C PRO A 369 17.68 10.03 18.95
N LYS A 370 18.71 9.21 18.78
CA LYS A 370 20.08 9.52 19.15
C LYS A 370 21.03 8.79 18.21
N ASP A 371 21.83 9.53 17.47
CA ASP A 371 22.85 8.94 16.59
C ASP A 371 23.76 8.02 17.39
N VAL A 372 23.78 6.76 17.02
CA VAL A 372 24.65 5.75 17.61
C VAL A 372 25.80 5.49 16.65
N ASP A 373 27.03 5.78 17.09
CA ASP A 373 28.22 5.44 16.32
C ASP A 373 28.31 3.90 16.16
N PRO A 374 28.21 3.38 14.93
CA PRO A 374 28.29 1.93 14.68
C PRO A 374 29.62 1.33 15.11
N ALA A 375 30.67 2.15 15.30
CA ALA A 375 32.00 1.71 15.74
C ALA A 375 32.15 1.64 17.28
N ALA A 376 31.26 2.30 18.04
CA ALA A 376 31.33 2.35 19.50
C ALA A 376 30.89 1.05 20.22
N GLY A 377 30.36 0.08 19.48
CA GLY A 377 29.86 -1.20 19.99
C GLY A 377 30.68 -2.45 19.62
N ARG A 378 31.91 -2.27 19.13
CA ARG A 378 32.82 -3.38 18.81
C ARG A 378 33.88 -3.58 19.87
#